data_7b1e7cb6c71ef2558a34a4edbf53cbed
#
_entry.id   7b1e7cb6c71ef2558a34a4edbf53cbed
#
_cell.length_a   1.000
_cell.length_b   1.000
_cell.length_c   1.000
_cell.angle_alpha   90.00
_cell.angle_beta   90.00
_cell.angle_gamma   90.00
#
_symmetry.space_group_name_H-M   'P 1'
#
loop_
_entity.id
_entity.type
_entity.pdbx_description
1 polymer ?
#
loop_
_entity_poly.entity_id
_entity_poly.type
_entity_poly.pdbx_seq_one_letter_code
_entity_poly.pdbx_strand_id
1 'polypeptide(L)'
;YNEGNGYTVASYVTEESLPEKISTQKNSQYGVFTAVGNELPTEDRLEVELNGTWKDGKFGMQYKVSSFQVVLPTNTEGIKAYLASDFIKGIGPVLAERIVDHYKEKTFEILEKDPGRLLEIKGITKKKLMEILEGYQSSETLRQLMVALSPFGVTPRKVAQIQEHFGNAAPLIIQD
;
A
#
# COMPACT_ATOMS: atom_id res chain seq x y z
N TYR A 1 -11.07 -8.39 -10.57
CA TYR A 1 -11.47 -8.50 -9.15
C TYR A 1 -12.78 -9.28 -9.04
N ASN A 2 -12.83 -10.22 -8.13
CA ASN A 2 -14.04 -10.98 -7.84
C ASN A 2 -14.54 -10.59 -6.43
N GLU A 3 -15.61 -9.82 -6.37
CA GLU A 3 -16.18 -9.29 -5.10
C GLU A 3 -16.63 -10.40 -4.14
N GLY A 4 -16.95 -11.60 -4.66
CA GLY A 4 -17.43 -12.71 -3.82
C GLY A 4 -16.35 -13.37 -2.96
N ASN A 5 -15.08 -13.34 -3.39
CA ASN A 5 -13.98 -13.99 -2.69
C ASN A 5 -12.70 -13.14 -2.58
N GLY A 6 -12.74 -11.88 -3.04
CA GLY A 6 -11.60 -10.97 -3.03
C GLY A 6 -10.46 -11.34 -3.99
N TYR A 7 -10.66 -12.35 -4.86
CA TYR A 7 -9.60 -12.77 -5.77
C TYR A 7 -9.33 -11.73 -6.84
N THR A 8 -8.10 -11.30 -6.90
CA THR A 8 -7.64 -10.23 -7.79
C THR A 8 -6.72 -10.79 -8.87
N VAL A 9 -6.90 -10.33 -10.08
CA VAL A 9 -5.98 -10.50 -11.21
C VAL A 9 -5.61 -9.10 -11.66
N ALA A 10 -4.34 -8.72 -11.54
CA ALA A 10 -3.88 -7.38 -11.85
C ALA A 10 -2.52 -7.40 -12.55
N SER A 11 -2.25 -6.36 -13.34
CA SER A 11 -0.95 -6.16 -13.98
C SER A 11 -0.09 -5.26 -13.11
N TYR A 12 1.15 -5.69 -12.90
CA TYR A 12 2.16 -4.93 -12.15
C TYR A 12 3.36 -4.62 -13.02
N VAL A 13 4.05 -3.58 -12.66
CA VAL A 13 5.30 -3.13 -13.29
C VAL A 13 6.44 -3.35 -12.31
N THR A 14 7.55 -3.87 -12.78
CA THR A 14 8.77 -4.08 -11.98
C THR A 14 10.03 -3.69 -12.74
N GLU A 15 11.06 -3.27 -12.01
CA GLU A 15 12.42 -3.10 -12.51
C GLU A 15 13.22 -4.40 -12.40
N GLU A 16 12.72 -5.40 -11.68
CA GLU A 16 13.37 -6.69 -11.54
C GLU A 16 13.29 -7.52 -12.82
N SER A 17 14.26 -8.41 -13.00
CA SER A 17 14.28 -9.32 -14.13
C SER A 17 13.14 -10.32 -14.06
N LEU A 18 12.31 -10.33 -15.10
CA LEU A 18 11.23 -11.32 -15.24
C LEU A 18 11.72 -12.61 -15.88
N PRO A 19 11.07 -13.77 -15.59
CA PRO A 19 11.32 -15.02 -16.30
C PRO A 19 11.22 -14.85 -17.82
N GLU A 20 12.10 -15.52 -18.57
CA GLU A 20 12.17 -15.42 -20.04
C GLU A 20 10.83 -15.65 -20.76
N LYS A 21 9.96 -16.49 -20.18
CA LYS A 21 8.62 -16.78 -20.72
C LYS A 21 7.64 -15.60 -20.64
N ILE A 22 7.97 -14.56 -19.88
CA ILE A 22 7.12 -13.37 -19.71
C ILE A 22 7.60 -12.20 -20.56
N SER A 23 8.66 -12.40 -21.36
CA SER A 23 9.30 -11.38 -22.16
C SER A 23 8.32 -10.57 -22.99
N THR A 24 7.90 -9.43 -22.45
CA THR A 24 7.20 -8.37 -23.16
C THR A 24 8.14 -7.19 -23.36
N GLN A 25 8.39 -6.83 -24.60
CA GLN A 25 9.16 -5.66 -25.07
C GLN A 25 10.65 -5.64 -24.67
N LYS A 26 11.47 -6.08 -25.59
CA LYS A 26 12.94 -6.13 -25.52
C LYS A 26 13.67 -4.80 -25.26
N ASN A 27 12.96 -3.66 -25.16
CA ASN A 27 13.53 -2.32 -25.00
C ASN A 27 12.92 -1.50 -23.86
N SER A 28 12.17 -2.11 -22.95
CA SER A 28 11.63 -1.40 -21.77
C SER A 28 12.52 -1.62 -20.56
N GLN A 29 12.81 -0.56 -19.83
CA GLN A 29 13.47 -0.60 -18.53
C GLN A 29 12.60 -1.35 -17.49
N TYR A 30 11.29 -1.42 -17.75
CA TYR A 30 10.32 -2.02 -16.85
C TYR A 30 9.72 -3.30 -17.47
N GLY A 31 9.61 -4.33 -16.65
CA GLY A 31 8.84 -5.52 -16.97
C GLY A 31 7.39 -5.39 -16.53
N VAL A 32 6.45 -5.90 -17.33
CA VAL A 32 5.03 -5.99 -16.97
C VAL A 32 4.66 -7.45 -16.79
N PHE A 33 4.00 -7.77 -15.68
CA PHE A 33 3.57 -9.14 -15.40
C PHE A 33 2.18 -9.17 -14.77
N THR A 34 1.51 -10.31 -14.87
CA THR A 34 0.23 -10.54 -14.22
C THR A 34 0.46 -11.19 -12.86
N ALA A 35 -0.03 -10.57 -11.80
CA ALA A 35 -0.10 -11.16 -10.48
C ALA A 35 -1.54 -11.56 -10.14
N VAL A 36 -1.67 -12.66 -9.43
CA VAL A 36 -2.96 -13.21 -8.98
C VAL A 36 -2.89 -13.53 -7.49
N GLY A 37 -3.94 -13.19 -6.77
CA GLY A 37 -4.01 -13.41 -5.32
C GLY A 37 -5.25 -12.81 -4.69
N ASN A 38 -5.37 -12.90 -3.39
CA ASN A 38 -6.47 -12.31 -2.66
C ASN A 38 -6.16 -10.84 -2.32
N GLU A 39 -7.12 -9.96 -2.63
CA GLU A 39 -7.14 -8.55 -2.20
C GLU A 39 -5.84 -7.79 -2.56
N LEU A 40 -5.28 -8.09 -3.75
CA LEU A 40 -4.11 -7.37 -4.22
C LEU A 40 -4.46 -5.89 -4.46
N PRO A 41 -3.58 -4.95 -4.06
CA PRO A 41 -3.78 -3.54 -4.33
C PRO A 41 -3.78 -3.27 -5.84
N THR A 42 -4.71 -2.45 -6.29
CA THR A 42 -4.89 -2.10 -7.71
C THR A 42 -4.76 -0.60 -7.96
N GLU A 43 -4.41 0.16 -6.94
CA GLU A 43 -4.20 1.60 -7.03
C GLU A 43 -2.95 1.92 -7.85
N ASP A 44 -3.11 2.83 -8.79
CA ASP A 44 -2.01 3.31 -9.62
C ASP A 44 -0.92 3.97 -8.76
N ARG A 45 0.33 3.73 -9.11
CA ARG A 45 1.53 4.31 -8.49
C ARG A 45 1.77 3.91 -7.02
N LEU A 46 1.01 2.95 -6.51
CA LEU A 46 1.31 2.37 -5.21
C LEU A 46 2.47 1.38 -5.37
N GLU A 47 3.51 1.56 -4.58
CA GLU A 47 4.65 0.65 -4.57
C GLU A 47 4.39 -0.47 -3.57
N VAL A 48 4.56 -1.71 -4.03
CA VAL A 48 4.28 -2.91 -3.24
C VAL A 48 5.38 -3.96 -3.42
N GLU A 49 5.70 -4.64 -2.35
CA GLU A 49 6.52 -5.84 -2.38
C GLU A 49 5.60 -7.06 -2.38
N LEU A 50 5.71 -7.88 -3.42
CA LEU A 50 4.91 -9.08 -3.60
C LEU A 50 5.73 -10.32 -3.30
N ASN A 51 5.24 -11.19 -2.45
CA ASN A 51 5.84 -12.50 -2.16
C ASN A 51 4.96 -13.61 -2.72
N GLY A 52 5.56 -14.51 -3.50
CA GLY A 52 4.81 -15.56 -4.15
C GLY A 52 5.66 -16.47 -5.04
N THR A 53 5.03 -17.12 -5.98
CA THR A 53 5.67 -18.04 -6.91
C THR A 53 5.12 -17.90 -8.32
N TRP A 54 5.98 -18.07 -9.31
CA TRP A 54 5.58 -18.15 -10.70
C TRP A 54 4.85 -19.47 -11.00
N LYS A 55 3.71 -19.39 -11.66
CA LYS A 55 2.93 -20.57 -12.09
C LYS A 55 2.40 -20.38 -13.50
N ASP A 56 2.38 -21.47 -14.26
CA ASP A 56 1.68 -21.50 -15.54
C ASP A 56 0.16 -21.47 -15.28
N GLY A 57 -0.50 -20.45 -15.81
CA GLY A 57 -1.94 -20.26 -15.75
C GLY A 57 -2.61 -20.47 -17.11
N LYS A 58 -3.93 -20.42 -17.16
CA LYS A 58 -4.71 -20.59 -18.39
C LYS A 58 -4.35 -19.56 -19.49
N PHE A 59 -3.86 -18.40 -19.10
CA PHE A 59 -3.54 -17.28 -19.99
C PHE A 59 -2.03 -16.93 -19.98
N GLY A 60 -1.18 -17.89 -19.69
CA GLY A 60 0.27 -17.70 -19.60
C GLY A 60 0.79 -17.71 -18.16
N MET A 61 2.08 -17.41 -18.02
CA MET A 61 2.74 -17.41 -16.73
C MET A 61 2.25 -16.24 -15.86
N GLN A 62 1.88 -16.53 -14.62
CA GLN A 62 1.36 -15.58 -13.63
C GLN A 62 2.14 -15.68 -12.33
N TYR A 63 2.29 -14.57 -11.62
CA TYR A 63 2.85 -14.56 -10.28
C TYR A 63 1.74 -14.78 -9.26
N LYS A 64 1.72 -15.98 -8.66
CA LYS A 64 0.76 -16.30 -7.60
C LYS A 64 1.25 -15.73 -6.28
N VAL A 65 0.62 -14.65 -5.84
CA VAL A 65 0.97 -13.95 -4.60
C VAL A 65 0.42 -14.71 -3.40
N SER A 66 1.28 -14.97 -2.43
CA SER A 66 0.93 -15.52 -1.12
C SER A 66 0.74 -14.43 -0.07
N SER A 67 1.53 -13.36 -0.16
CA SER A 67 1.44 -12.19 0.70
C SER A 67 2.02 -10.97 -0.01
N PHE A 68 1.65 -9.79 0.46
CA PHE A 68 2.24 -8.53 0.01
C PHE A 68 2.34 -7.52 1.15
N GLN A 69 3.16 -6.50 0.94
CA GLN A 69 3.22 -5.33 1.81
C GLN A 69 3.32 -4.06 0.96
N VAL A 70 2.74 -2.97 1.47
CA VAL A 70 2.86 -1.65 0.85
C VAL A 70 4.16 -1.01 1.31
N VAL A 71 4.95 -0.55 0.34
CA VAL A 71 6.22 0.14 0.59
C VAL A 71 5.96 1.63 0.77
N LEU A 72 6.57 2.24 1.79
CA LEU A 72 6.51 3.69 1.95
C LEU A 72 7.31 4.37 0.84
N PRO A 73 6.67 5.18 0.01
CA PRO A 73 7.34 5.85 -1.10
C PRO A 73 8.29 6.96 -0.61
N THR A 74 9.33 7.20 -1.37
CA THR A 74 10.33 8.24 -1.07
C THR A 74 10.24 9.46 -1.98
N ASN A 75 9.58 9.33 -3.14
CA ASN A 75 9.37 10.42 -4.08
C ASN A 75 7.98 11.07 -3.91
N THR A 76 7.85 12.32 -4.31
CA THR A 76 6.62 13.10 -4.14
C THR A 76 5.38 12.49 -4.80
N GLU A 77 5.51 11.91 -5.98
CA GLU A 77 4.39 11.30 -6.70
C GLU A 77 3.89 10.03 -5.99
N GLY A 78 4.81 9.20 -5.52
CA GLY A 78 4.47 8.03 -4.71
C GLY A 78 3.83 8.41 -3.38
N ILE A 79 4.34 9.47 -2.71
CA ILE A 79 3.77 9.98 -1.45
C ILE A 79 2.34 10.48 -1.68
N LYS A 80 2.07 11.22 -2.77
CA LYS A 80 0.72 11.64 -3.13
C LYS A 80 -0.21 10.45 -3.33
N ALA A 81 0.23 9.46 -4.10
CA ALA A 81 -0.54 8.25 -4.37
C ALA A 81 -0.83 7.46 -3.09
N TYR A 82 0.15 7.29 -2.22
CA TYR A 82 0.00 6.60 -0.94
C TYR A 82 -1.00 7.31 -0.02
N LEU A 83 -0.87 8.63 0.16
CA LEU A 83 -1.79 9.41 0.99
C LEU A 83 -3.23 9.42 0.45
N ALA A 84 -3.40 9.36 -0.87
CA ALA A 84 -4.71 9.34 -1.53
C ALA A 84 -5.32 7.93 -1.62
N SER A 85 -4.57 6.88 -1.29
CA SER A 85 -5.01 5.49 -1.39
C SER A 85 -6.04 5.13 -0.32
N ASP A 86 -6.73 4.01 -0.51
CA ASP A 86 -7.68 3.47 0.45
C ASP A 86 -7.05 3.00 1.77
N PHE A 87 -5.71 2.89 1.80
CA PHE A 87 -4.96 2.59 3.03
C PHE A 87 -5.02 3.72 4.06
N ILE A 88 -5.22 4.98 3.63
CA ILE A 88 -5.29 6.12 4.54
C ILE A 88 -6.67 6.77 4.47
N LYS A 89 -7.45 6.57 5.51
CA LYS A 89 -8.76 7.22 5.63
C LYS A 89 -8.59 8.70 5.97
N GLY A 90 -9.48 9.52 5.44
CA GLY A 90 -9.53 10.95 5.74
C GLY A 90 -8.68 11.86 4.83
N ILE A 91 -7.87 11.29 3.92
CA ILE A 91 -7.10 12.04 2.93
C ILE A 91 -7.56 11.66 1.53
N GLY A 92 -8.23 12.59 0.84
CA GLY A 92 -8.54 12.41 -0.58
C GLY A 92 -7.43 12.96 -1.49
N PRO A 93 -7.52 12.73 -2.82
CA PRO A 93 -6.49 13.12 -3.78
C PRO A 93 -6.11 14.62 -3.72
N VAL A 94 -7.09 15.49 -3.61
CA VAL A 94 -6.88 16.97 -3.55
C VAL A 94 -6.12 17.37 -2.28
N LEU A 95 -6.44 16.74 -1.15
CA LEU A 95 -5.77 17.04 0.11
C LEU A 95 -4.36 16.46 0.14
N ALA A 96 -4.18 15.24 -0.37
CA ALA A 96 -2.88 14.61 -0.53
C ALA A 96 -1.94 15.48 -1.39
N GLU A 97 -2.44 15.97 -2.52
CA GLU A 97 -1.68 16.88 -3.38
C GLU A 97 -1.23 18.15 -2.63
N ARG A 98 -2.15 18.82 -1.91
CA ARG A 98 -1.83 20.03 -1.14
C ARG A 98 -0.78 19.79 -0.06
N ILE A 99 -0.90 18.68 0.68
CA ILE A 99 0.05 18.29 1.74
C ILE A 99 1.43 18.05 1.14
N VAL A 100 1.50 17.24 0.08
CA VAL A 100 2.78 16.88 -0.53
C VAL A 100 3.40 18.04 -1.29
N ASP A 101 2.61 18.89 -1.93
CA ASP A 101 3.13 20.10 -2.59
C ASP A 101 3.77 21.05 -1.59
N HIS A 102 3.29 21.08 -0.36
CA HIS A 102 3.82 21.94 0.70
C HIS A 102 5.08 21.34 1.36
N TYR A 103 5.08 20.06 1.69
CA TYR A 103 6.15 19.42 2.47
C TYR A 103 7.08 18.50 1.65
N LYS A 104 6.73 18.20 0.40
CA LYS A 104 7.51 17.34 -0.52
C LYS A 104 7.86 15.99 0.13
N GLU A 105 9.10 15.56 0.02
CA GLU A 105 9.60 14.31 0.58
C GLU A 105 9.56 14.27 2.12
N LYS A 106 9.40 15.42 2.77
CA LYS A 106 9.30 15.51 4.24
C LYS A 106 7.89 15.26 4.78
N THR A 107 6.94 14.96 3.92
CA THR A 107 5.53 14.80 4.31
C THR A 107 5.35 13.80 5.45
N PHE A 108 5.96 12.61 5.35
CA PHE A 108 5.86 11.60 6.42
C PHE A 108 6.53 12.05 7.71
N GLU A 109 7.69 12.73 7.62
CA GLU A 109 8.37 13.29 8.79
C GLU A 109 7.49 14.30 9.53
N ILE A 110 6.77 15.16 8.80
CA ILE A 110 5.83 16.13 9.38
C ILE A 110 4.64 15.43 10.02
N LEU A 111 4.07 14.42 9.37
CA LEU A 111 2.96 13.63 9.92
C LEU A 111 3.32 12.94 11.24
N GLU A 112 4.57 12.48 11.37
CA GLU A 112 5.05 11.74 12.54
C GLU A 112 5.55 12.63 13.66
N LYS A 113 6.32 13.67 13.34
CA LYS A 113 7.05 14.46 14.34
C LYS A 113 6.39 15.79 14.68
N ASP A 114 5.74 16.44 13.72
CA ASP A 114 5.17 17.78 13.89
C ASP A 114 3.86 17.96 13.09
N PRO A 115 2.85 17.13 13.37
CA PRO A 115 1.60 17.14 12.61
C PRO A 115 0.81 18.45 12.75
N GLY A 116 1.07 19.23 13.79
CA GLY A 116 0.44 20.53 13.99
C GLY A 116 0.68 21.52 12.84
N ARG A 117 1.79 21.36 12.12
CA ARG A 117 2.10 22.17 10.94
C ARG A 117 1.12 21.98 9.78
N LEU A 118 0.40 20.86 9.74
CA LEU A 118 -0.65 20.68 8.72
C LEU A 118 -1.75 21.73 8.79
N LEU A 119 -1.93 22.40 9.93
CA LEU A 119 -2.86 23.52 10.08
C LEU A 119 -2.48 24.75 9.23
N GLU A 120 -1.25 24.85 8.76
CA GLU A 120 -0.79 25.89 7.83
C GLU A 120 -1.39 25.71 6.43
N ILE A 121 -1.87 24.51 6.11
CA ILE A 121 -2.43 24.18 4.80
C ILE A 121 -3.90 24.60 4.75
N LYS A 122 -4.25 25.36 3.72
CA LYS A 122 -5.64 25.79 3.49
C LYS A 122 -6.58 24.58 3.36
N GLY A 123 -7.61 24.55 4.20
CA GLY A 123 -8.62 23.50 4.22
C GLY A 123 -8.40 22.44 5.29
N ILE A 124 -7.30 22.51 6.06
CA ILE A 124 -7.09 21.64 7.21
C ILE A 124 -7.47 22.38 8.49
N THR A 125 -8.60 22.01 9.05
CA THR A 125 -9.06 22.44 10.38
C THR A 125 -8.51 21.51 11.46
N LYS A 126 -8.63 21.90 12.74
CA LYS A 126 -8.25 21.02 13.86
C LYS A 126 -8.98 19.68 13.81
N LYS A 127 -10.28 19.67 13.47
CA LYS A 127 -11.05 18.43 13.29
C LYS A 127 -10.48 17.59 12.17
N LYS A 128 -10.20 18.20 11.02
CA LYS A 128 -9.62 17.49 9.87
C LYS A 128 -8.23 16.95 10.16
N LEU A 129 -7.43 17.68 10.91
CA LEU A 129 -6.12 17.20 11.37
C LEU A 129 -6.25 15.93 12.20
N MET A 130 -7.21 15.87 13.14
CA MET A 130 -7.43 14.66 13.94
C MET A 130 -7.83 13.47 13.08
N GLU A 131 -8.73 13.66 12.11
CA GLU A 131 -9.13 12.62 11.15
C GLU A 131 -7.93 12.10 10.33
N ILE A 132 -7.07 13.00 9.87
CA ILE A 132 -5.85 12.67 9.11
C ILE A 132 -4.89 11.85 9.96
N LEU A 133 -4.64 12.26 11.20
CA LEU A 133 -3.72 11.55 12.11
C LEU A 133 -4.23 10.17 12.48
N GLU A 134 -5.52 10.05 12.76
CA GLU A 134 -6.16 8.76 13.04
C GLU A 134 -6.05 7.82 11.83
N GLY A 135 -6.34 8.30 10.63
CA GLY A 135 -6.21 7.52 9.40
C GLY A 135 -4.76 7.12 9.11
N TYR A 136 -3.81 8.03 9.29
CA TYR A 136 -2.39 7.75 9.11
C TYR A 136 -1.87 6.72 10.12
N GLN A 137 -2.19 6.86 11.40
CA GLN A 137 -1.79 5.93 12.45
C GLN A 137 -2.40 4.54 12.23
N SER A 138 -3.65 4.47 11.80
CA SER A 138 -4.32 3.22 11.45
C SER A 138 -3.63 2.52 10.27
N SER A 139 -3.22 3.27 9.25
CA SER A 139 -2.50 2.73 8.09
C SER A 139 -1.12 2.22 8.46
N GLU A 140 -0.41 2.91 9.34
CA GLU A 140 0.90 2.48 9.82
C GLU A 140 0.81 1.18 10.62
N THR A 141 -0.20 1.06 11.48
CA THR A 141 -0.50 -0.18 12.21
C THR A 141 -0.79 -1.33 11.26
N LEU A 142 -1.63 -1.10 10.24
CA LEU A 142 -1.96 -2.10 9.22
C LEU A 142 -0.70 -2.56 8.46
N ARG A 143 0.15 -1.61 8.06
CA ARG A 143 1.40 -1.89 7.37
C ARG A 143 2.34 -2.75 8.23
N GLN A 144 2.51 -2.42 9.50
CA GLN A 144 3.33 -3.20 10.43
C GLN A 144 2.80 -4.62 10.61
N LEU A 145 1.49 -4.79 10.73
CA LEU A 145 0.86 -6.10 10.81
C LEU A 145 1.05 -6.92 9.53
N MET A 146 0.93 -6.29 8.37
CA MET A 146 1.17 -6.95 7.08
C MET A 146 2.61 -7.48 6.98
N VAL A 147 3.59 -6.66 7.37
CA VAL A 147 5.01 -7.07 7.43
C VAL A 147 5.19 -8.25 8.38
N ALA A 148 4.69 -8.16 9.60
CA ALA A 148 4.87 -9.19 10.63
C ALA A 148 4.19 -10.52 10.27
N LEU A 149 3.02 -10.47 9.64
CA LEU A 149 2.19 -11.65 9.33
C LEU A 149 2.44 -12.22 7.91
N SER A 150 3.17 -11.49 7.06
CA SER A 150 3.52 -11.93 5.70
C SER A 150 4.17 -13.32 5.67
N PRO A 151 5.15 -13.66 6.53
CA PRO A 151 5.76 -15.00 6.51
C PRO A 151 4.79 -16.15 6.78
N PHE A 152 3.67 -15.86 7.44
CA PHE A 152 2.65 -16.84 7.80
C PHE A 152 1.54 -16.99 6.75
N GLY A 153 1.63 -16.27 5.63
CA GLY A 153 0.63 -16.31 4.56
C GLY A 153 -0.76 -15.80 4.98
N VAL A 154 -0.81 -14.90 5.96
CA VAL A 154 -2.06 -14.28 6.42
C VAL A 154 -2.55 -13.29 5.36
N THR A 155 -3.80 -13.42 4.94
CA THR A 155 -4.37 -12.52 3.92
C THR A 155 -4.60 -11.12 4.46
N PRO A 156 -4.55 -10.06 3.62
CA PRO A 156 -4.80 -8.69 4.04
C PRO A 156 -6.13 -8.49 4.76
N ARG A 157 -7.17 -9.19 4.33
CA ARG A 157 -8.48 -9.17 4.99
C ARG A 157 -8.41 -9.66 6.44
N LYS A 158 -7.67 -10.75 6.68
CA LYS A 158 -7.46 -11.25 8.05
C LYS A 158 -6.61 -10.28 8.87
N VAL A 159 -5.61 -9.65 8.26
CA VAL A 159 -4.80 -8.62 8.92
C VAL A 159 -5.68 -7.43 9.32
N ALA A 160 -6.55 -6.96 8.41
CA ALA A 160 -7.49 -5.88 8.70
C ALA A 160 -8.48 -6.25 9.84
N GLN A 161 -8.97 -7.49 9.86
CA GLN A 161 -9.83 -7.99 10.95
C GLN A 161 -9.09 -8.04 12.29
N ILE A 162 -7.83 -8.42 12.31
CA ILE A 162 -6.99 -8.39 13.51
C ILE A 162 -6.84 -6.95 14.01
N GLN A 163 -6.55 -6.02 13.11
CA GLN A 163 -6.44 -4.61 13.46
C GLN A 163 -7.78 -4.04 13.98
N GLU A 164 -8.90 -4.40 13.34
CA GLU A 164 -10.23 -3.95 13.77
C GLU A 164 -10.55 -4.45 15.18
N HIS A 165 -10.16 -5.68 15.51
CA HIS A 165 -10.43 -6.30 16.81
C HIS A 165 -9.52 -5.77 17.94
N PHE A 166 -8.24 -5.61 17.67
CA PHE A 166 -7.23 -5.24 18.67
C PHE A 166 -6.77 -3.78 18.59
N GLY A 167 -7.20 -3.04 17.57
CA GLY A 167 -6.81 -1.65 17.36
C GLY A 167 -5.29 -1.47 17.25
N ASN A 168 -4.79 -0.37 17.77
CA ASN A 168 -3.37 -0.04 17.76
C ASN A 168 -2.50 -0.93 18.66
N ALA A 169 -3.11 -1.79 19.49
CA ALA A 169 -2.40 -2.78 20.30
C ALA A 169 -2.03 -4.06 19.51
N ALA A 170 -2.62 -4.26 18.32
CA ALA A 170 -2.42 -5.47 17.53
C ALA A 170 -0.93 -5.81 17.27
N PRO A 171 -0.02 -4.86 16.92
CA PRO A 171 1.39 -5.18 16.73
C PRO A 171 2.10 -5.69 17.99
N LEU A 172 1.67 -5.22 19.17
CA LEU A 172 2.28 -5.64 20.45
C LEU A 172 1.90 -7.08 20.81
N ILE A 173 0.69 -7.52 20.44
CA ILE A 173 0.19 -8.87 20.74
C ILE A 173 0.86 -9.93 19.86
N ILE A 174 1.30 -9.56 18.67
CA ILE A 174 1.92 -10.48 17.70
C ILE A 174 3.40 -10.67 17.94
N GLN A 175 4.05 -9.77 18.70
CA GLN A 175 5.48 -9.87 19.05
C GLN A 175 5.77 -10.84 20.19
N ASP A 176 4.79 -11.23 20.97
CA ASP A 176 4.87 -12.25 22.03
C ASP A 176 4.51 -13.66 21.51
#